data_13e07baac4dcb6302dced08779d77aab
#
_entry.id   13e07baac4dcb6302dced08779d77aab
#
_cell.length_a   1.000
_cell.length_b   1.000
_cell.length_c   1.000
_cell.angle_alpha   90.00
_cell.angle_beta   90.00
_cell.angle_gamma   90.00
#
_symmetry.space_group_name_H-M   'P 1'
#
loop_
_entity.id
_entity.type
_entity.pdbx_description
1 polymer ?
#
loop_
_entity_poly.entity_id
_entity_poly.type
_entity_poly.pdbx_seq_one_letter_code
_entity_poly.pdbx_strand_id
1 'polypeptide(L)'
;MPLETFAASKLVQKMLSSNASQEELYNAKKYLLAAVDYDSASLALKSVANETNIKELSKKYPLYGSWMGSSDISAKELLNLNFGVPKHEYDFSKTKVGDKITVDLKELGKFEATAYEVTDNDVLFIFDDYIAERPMNEKPTNEGGYEKSDLKKWIDSYLYNSFPLELKTRIIELTIPTVGQVVGWDDEWDKSHFEPDGDEQLPLMKNRRNRVAYFNNECEWGWLRNAMKKEYSSAGFARVYGNGIADYSGASDSYGVRPAFRVVKKLSL
;
A
#
# COMPACT_ATOMS: atom_id res chain seq x y z
N MET A 1 24.00 3.73 -10.65
CA MET A 1 22.62 3.93 -11.13
C MET A 1 21.81 2.72 -10.71
N PRO A 2 20.61 2.89 -10.16
CA PRO A 2 19.74 1.79 -9.81
C PRO A 2 19.47 0.87 -11.03
N LEU A 3 19.29 -0.42 -10.78
CA LEU A 3 19.08 -1.43 -11.83
C LEU A 3 17.82 -1.10 -12.65
N GLU A 4 16.79 -0.61 -11.99
CA GLU A 4 15.51 -0.20 -12.57
C GLU A 4 15.70 0.97 -13.57
N THR A 5 16.51 1.96 -13.20
CA THR A 5 16.85 3.08 -14.08
C THR A 5 17.60 2.62 -15.31
N PHE A 6 18.53 1.67 -15.15
CA PHE A 6 19.27 1.08 -16.27
C PHE A 6 18.35 0.29 -17.20
N ALA A 7 17.48 -0.54 -16.64
CA ALA A 7 16.53 -1.33 -17.40
C ALA A 7 15.52 -0.45 -18.18
N ALA A 8 14.97 0.57 -17.49
CA ALA A 8 14.08 1.55 -18.11
C ALA A 8 14.76 2.30 -19.27
N SER A 9 16.02 2.67 -19.10
CA SER A 9 16.81 3.32 -20.15
C SER A 9 16.99 2.41 -21.37
N LYS A 10 17.29 1.11 -21.19
CA LYS A 10 17.38 0.15 -22.29
C LYS A 10 16.06 0.02 -23.04
N LEU A 11 14.94 -0.01 -22.33
CA LEU A 11 13.61 -0.03 -22.96
C LEU A 11 13.42 1.19 -23.87
N VAL A 12 13.71 2.39 -23.36
CA VAL A 12 13.61 3.63 -24.14
C VAL A 12 14.45 3.55 -25.41
N GLN A 13 15.71 3.13 -25.32
CA GLN A 13 16.56 3.03 -26.49
C GLN A 13 16.00 2.04 -27.53
N LYS A 14 15.55 0.88 -27.08
CA LYS A 14 14.98 -0.11 -27.99
C LYS A 14 13.73 0.43 -28.70
N MET A 15 12.87 1.15 -27.97
CA MET A 15 11.71 1.81 -28.56
C MET A 15 12.11 2.88 -29.59
N LEU A 16 13.18 3.62 -29.34
CA LEU A 16 13.73 4.59 -30.29
C LEU A 16 14.31 3.96 -31.56
N SER A 17 14.87 2.76 -31.46
CA SER A 17 15.50 2.03 -32.55
C SER A 17 14.53 1.14 -33.36
N SER A 18 13.28 0.96 -32.87
CA SER A 18 12.27 0.11 -33.48
C SER A 18 11.15 0.93 -34.13
N ASN A 19 10.45 0.33 -35.11
CA ASN A 19 9.21 0.90 -35.64
C ASN A 19 8.00 0.54 -34.76
N ALA A 20 8.12 0.81 -33.47
CA ALA A 20 7.08 0.51 -32.49
C ALA A 20 5.78 1.26 -32.82
N SER A 21 4.66 0.57 -32.70
CA SER A 21 3.33 1.14 -32.84
C SER A 21 3.02 2.14 -31.72
N GLN A 22 2.01 2.99 -31.89
CA GLN A 22 1.55 3.92 -30.86
C GLN A 22 1.08 3.20 -29.59
N GLU A 23 0.48 2.03 -29.74
CA GLU A 23 0.04 1.19 -28.62
C GLU A 23 1.23 0.63 -27.84
N GLU A 24 2.26 0.14 -28.52
CA GLU A 24 3.49 -0.33 -27.86
C GLU A 24 4.21 0.81 -27.12
N LEU A 25 4.25 2.01 -27.70
CA LEU A 25 4.81 3.20 -27.06
C LEU A 25 4.02 3.60 -25.82
N TYR A 26 2.68 3.55 -25.89
CA TYR A 26 1.82 3.85 -24.77
C TYR A 26 2.02 2.83 -23.63
N ASN A 27 2.06 1.55 -23.94
CA ASN A 27 2.28 0.48 -22.96
C ASN A 27 3.68 0.57 -22.35
N ALA A 28 4.71 0.88 -23.13
CA ALA A 28 6.06 1.12 -22.62
C ALA A 28 6.11 2.30 -21.65
N LYS A 29 5.43 3.41 -21.97
CA LYS A 29 5.31 4.57 -21.10
C LYS A 29 4.64 4.21 -19.77
N LYS A 30 3.52 3.49 -19.82
CA LYS A 30 2.78 3.02 -18.64
C LYS A 30 3.66 2.11 -17.78
N TYR A 31 4.39 1.20 -18.42
CA TYR A 31 5.30 0.29 -17.73
C TYR A 31 6.47 1.02 -17.06
N LEU A 32 7.07 2.00 -17.73
CA LEU A 32 8.13 2.83 -17.16
C LEU A 32 7.66 3.60 -15.94
N LEU A 33 6.44 4.15 -15.98
CA LEU A 33 5.84 4.85 -14.85
C LEU A 33 5.62 3.93 -13.65
N ALA A 34 5.24 2.68 -13.89
CA ALA A 34 5.01 1.70 -12.83
C ALA A 34 6.32 1.13 -12.26
N ALA A 35 7.39 1.02 -13.08
CA ALA A 35 8.65 0.38 -12.70
C ALA A 35 9.67 1.34 -12.06
N VAL A 36 9.45 2.66 -12.15
CA VAL A 36 10.41 3.67 -11.68
C VAL A 36 9.76 4.48 -10.59
N ASP A 37 10.43 4.55 -9.44
CA ASP A 37 10.09 5.53 -8.42
C ASP A 37 10.24 6.91 -9.03
N TYR A 38 9.11 7.61 -9.19
CA TYR A 38 9.05 8.86 -9.92
C TYR A 38 9.95 9.94 -9.33
N ASP A 39 10.10 9.95 -8.01
CA ASP A 39 10.92 10.96 -7.30
C ASP A 39 12.42 10.68 -7.44
N SER A 40 12.81 9.41 -7.58
CA SER A 40 14.20 9.00 -7.78
C SER A 40 14.60 8.86 -9.26
N ALA A 41 13.63 8.91 -10.18
CA ALA A 41 13.91 8.80 -11.61
C ALA A 41 14.73 9.99 -12.13
N SER A 42 15.63 9.70 -13.08
CA SER A 42 16.34 10.77 -13.77
C SER A 42 15.36 11.68 -14.53
N LEU A 43 15.74 12.95 -14.75
CA LEU A 43 14.93 13.91 -15.48
C LEU A 43 14.52 13.40 -16.87
N ALA A 44 15.40 12.62 -17.53
CA ALA A 44 15.11 11.99 -18.81
C ALA A 44 13.97 10.98 -18.72
N LEU A 45 13.96 10.12 -17.71
CA LEU A 45 12.88 9.14 -17.50
C LEU A 45 11.55 9.81 -17.14
N LYS A 46 11.59 10.87 -16.32
CA LYS A 46 10.41 11.71 -16.03
C LYS A 46 9.85 12.34 -17.29
N SER A 47 10.72 12.80 -18.20
CA SER A 47 10.30 13.36 -19.49
C SER A 47 9.67 12.30 -20.40
N VAL A 48 10.22 11.07 -20.47
CA VAL A 48 9.62 9.95 -21.20
C VAL A 48 8.23 9.64 -20.69
N ALA A 49 8.05 9.64 -19.38
CA ALA A 49 6.75 9.38 -18.75
C ALA A 49 5.66 10.39 -19.17
N ASN A 50 6.05 11.61 -19.51
CA ASN A 50 5.15 12.72 -19.83
C ASN A 50 5.05 13.05 -21.31
N GLU A 51 5.97 12.59 -22.14
CA GLU A 51 5.99 12.88 -23.57
C GLU A 51 5.46 11.70 -24.40
N THR A 52 4.75 12.02 -25.47
CA THR A 52 4.22 11.02 -26.41
C THR A 52 5.20 10.68 -27.54
N ASN A 53 6.17 11.55 -27.81
CA ASN A 53 7.13 11.39 -28.89
C ASN A 53 8.53 11.00 -28.38
N ILE A 54 8.78 9.69 -28.31
CA ILE A 54 10.07 9.15 -27.83
C ILE A 54 11.23 9.53 -28.78
N LYS A 55 10.98 9.72 -30.08
CA LYS A 55 12.02 10.13 -31.05
C LYS A 55 12.58 11.52 -30.73
N GLU A 56 11.76 12.43 -30.22
CA GLU A 56 12.21 13.76 -29.79
C GLU A 56 13.11 13.66 -28.54
N LEU A 57 12.87 12.70 -27.67
CA LEU A 57 13.68 12.45 -26.48
C LEU A 57 15.11 12.03 -26.82
N SER A 58 15.32 11.25 -27.88
CA SER A 58 16.68 10.84 -28.28
C SER A 58 17.57 12.02 -28.66
N LYS A 59 16.97 13.07 -29.25
CA LYS A 59 17.68 14.32 -29.58
C LYS A 59 17.98 15.15 -28.32
N LYS A 60 17.03 15.16 -27.39
CA LYS A 60 17.11 15.93 -26.15
C LYS A 60 18.08 15.30 -25.13
N TYR A 61 18.21 13.97 -25.14
CA TYR A 61 19.05 13.21 -24.22
C TYR A 61 19.97 12.22 -24.93
N PRO A 62 20.93 12.70 -25.76
CA PRO A 62 21.78 11.83 -26.58
C PRO A 62 22.69 10.88 -25.80
N LEU A 63 23.01 11.20 -24.53
CA LEU A 63 23.80 10.33 -23.65
C LEU A 63 23.11 8.99 -23.31
N TYR A 64 21.80 8.94 -23.40
CA TYR A 64 21.05 7.68 -23.23
C TYR A 64 21.29 6.72 -24.38
N GLY A 65 21.49 7.24 -25.60
CA GLY A 65 21.85 6.43 -26.77
C GLY A 65 23.21 5.76 -26.65
N SER A 66 24.22 6.49 -26.18
CA SER A 66 25.59 5.96 -26.07
C SER A 66 25.77 4.93 -24.94
N TRP A 67 24.89 4.96 -23.96
CA TRP A 67 24.99 4.12 -22.75
C TRP A 67 24.48 2.71 -22.91
N MET A 68 23.81 2.43 -23.97
CA MET A 68 22.90 1.33 -24.07
C MET A 68 23.30 0.20 -25.01
N GLY A 69 24.40 0.34 -25.69
CA GLY A 69 24.88 -0.69 -26.62
C GLY A 69 23.80 -1.27 -27.54
N SER A 70 24.14 -1.94 -28.58
CA SER A 70 23.19 -2.68 -29.40
C SER A 70 22.57 -3.83 -28.60
N SER A 71 21.25 -3.85 -28.49
CA SER A 71 20.50 -4.96 -27.90
C SER A 71 19.69 -5.61 -29.00
N ASP A 72 19.86 -6.91 -29.22
CA ASP A 72 19.09 -7.69 -30.18
C ASP A 72 17.68 -8.05 -29.69
N ILE A 73 17.34 -7.61 -28.47
CA ILE A 73 16.03 -7.86 -27.88
C ILE A 73 14.98 -6.97 -28.53
N SER A 74 13.88 -7.53 -28.98
CA SER A 74 12.77 -6.78 -29.56
C SER A 74 12.07 -5.89 -28.51
N ALA A 75 11.37 -4.83 -28.96
CA ALA A 75 10.59 -3.98 -28.05
C ALA A 75 9.56 -4.80 -27.26
N LYS A 76 8.93 -5.81 -27.88
CA LYS A 76 7.98 -6.72 -27.25
C LYS A 76 8.64 -7.57 -26.15
N GLU A 77 9.84 -8.09 -26.42
CA GLU A 77 10.62 -8.84 -25.42
C GLU A 77 11.05 -7.94 -24.26
N LEU A 78 11.45 -6.69 -24.55
CA LEU A 78 11.76 -5.71 -23.50
C LEU A 78 10.54 -5.36 -22.64
N LEU A 79 9.36 -5.25 -23.22
CA LEU A 79 8.11 -5.04 -22.47
C LEU A 79 7.77 -6.24 -21.58
N ASN A 80 8.20 -7.44 -21.98
CA ASN A 80 8.02 -8.67 -21.21
C ASN A 80 9.17 -8.95 -20.23
N LEU A 81 10.28 -8.18 -20.29
CA LEU A 81 11.33 -8.30 -19.31
C LEU A 81 10.80 -7.83 -17.96
N ASN A 82 11.02 -8.67 -16.96
CA ASN A 82 10.71 -8.39 -15.60
C ASN A 82 11.82 -7.52 -15.00
N PHE A 83 11.71 -6.20 -15.11
CA PHE A 83 12.71 -5.24 -14.64
C PHE A 83 12.79 -5.14 -13.11
N GLY A 84 12.91 -6.25 -12.44
CA GLY A 84 12.86 -6.29 -10.98
C GLY A 84 11.43 -6.20 -10.44
N VAL A 85 10.40 -6.17 -11.32
CA VAL A 85 9.07 -6.58 -10.92
C VAL A 85 9.19 -8.06 -10.60
N PRO A 86 9.04 -8.47 -9.35
CA PRO A 86 9.11 -9.88 -8.99
C PRO A 86 8.19 -10.65 -9.93
N LYS A 87 8.61 -11.83 -10.43
CA LYS A 87 7.67 -12.78 -11.04
C LYS A 87 6.50 -12.85 -10.10
N HIS A 88 5.32 -12.37 -10.52
CA HIS A 88 4.06 -12.45 -9.79
C HIS A 88 4.19 -13.16 -8.43
N GLU A 89 4.86 -12.50 -7.49
CA GLU A 89 5.04 -13.02 -6.14
C GLU A 89 3.68 -13.15 -5.45
N TYR A 90 2.70 -12.36 -5.97
CA TYR A 90 1.36 -12.28 -5.43
C TYR A 90 0.30 -12.63 -6.51
N ASP A 91 -0.16 -13.89 -6.49
CA ASP A 91 -1.35 -14.31 -7.26
C ASP A 91 -2.56 -14.41 -6.32
N PHE A 92 -3.42 -13.41 -6.40
CA PHE A 92 -4.63 -13.35 -5.55
C PHE A 92 -5.86 -14.06 -6.15
N SER A 93 -5.73 -14.66 -7.34
CA SER A 93 -6.87 -15.27 -8.05
C SER A 93 -7.53 -16.44 -7.27
N LYS A 94 -6.73 -17.13 -6.46
CA LYS A 94 -7.14 -18.29 -5.67
C LYS A 94 -7.14 -18.03 -4.17
N THR A 95 -6.88 -16.80 -3.73
CA THR A 95 -6.83 -16.45 -2.31
C THR A 95 -8.16 -16.73 -1.63
N LYS A 96 -8.07 -17.28 -0.43
CA LYS A 96 -9.19 -17.57 0.47
C LYS A 96 -9.02 -16.81 1.77
N VAL A 97 -10.12 -16.61 2.49
CA VAL A 97 -10.08 -16.08 3.85
C VAL A 97 -9.20 -16.98 4.73
N GLY A 98 -8.27 -16.37 5.43
CA GLY A 98 -7.26 -17.03 6.26
C GLY A 98 -5.92 -17.31 5.57
N ASP A 99 -5.81 -17.13 4.25
CA ASP A 99 -4.53 -17.25 3.56
C ASP A 99 -3.60 -16.10 3.97
N LYS A 100 -2.32 -16.39 3.99
CA LYS A 100 -1.28 -15.43 4.42
C LYS A 100 -0.33 -15.08 3.29
N ILE A 101 0.15 -13.85 3.33
CA ILE A 101 1.25 -13.39 2.48
C ILE A 101 2.31 -12.70 3.34
N THR A 102 3.56 -12.80 2.93
CA THR A 102 4.65 -12.01 3.51
C THR A 102 4.81 -10.73 2.69
N VAL A 103 4.80 -9.59 3.35
CA VAL A 103 5.01 -8.27 2.73
C VAL A 103 6.33 -7.70 3.23
N ASP A 104 7.24 -7.41 2.30
CA ASP A 104 8.50 -6.72 2.59
C ASP A 104 8.28 -5.21 2.51
N LEU A 105 8.20 -4.55 3.65
CA LEU A 105 8.01 -3.10 3.78
C LEU A 105 9.34 -2.33 3.82
N LYS A 106 10.38 -2.83 3.16
CA LYS A 106 11.71 -2.22 3.10
C LYS A 106 12.33 -2.01 4.50
N GLU A 107 12.57 -0.73 4.88
CA GLU A 107 13.20 -0.38 6.16
C GLU A 107 12.35 -0.74 7.38
N LEU A 108 11.02 -0.86 7.22
CA LEU A 108 10.14 -1.30 8.31
C LEU A 108 10.30 -2.79 8.60
N GLY A 109 10.73 -3.59 7.62
CA GLY A 109 10.91 -5.03 7.77
C GLY A 109 9.87 -5.87 7.03
N LYS A 110 9.86 -7.18 7.31
CA LYS A 110 8.95 -8.16 6.71
C LYS A 110 7.87 -8.54 7.69
N PHE A 111 6.63 -8.50 7.23
CA PHE A 111 5.45 -8.78 8.04
C PHE A 111 4.52 -9.75 7.33
N GLU A 112 3.86 -10.62 8.10
CA GLU A 112 2.77 -11.45 7.62
C GLU A 112 1.47 -10.64 7.59
N ALA A 113 0.67 -10.86 6.55
CA ALA A 113 -0.67 -10.30 6.43
C ALA A 113 -1.64 -11.42 6.07
N THR A 114 -2.76 -11.48 6.79
CA THR A 114 -3.82 -12.47 6.61
C THR A 114 -4.96 -11.88 5.79
N ALA A 115 -5.53 -12.66 4.86
CA ALA A 115 -6.73 -12.31 4.11
C ALA A 115 -7.97 -12.45 5.02
N TYR A 116 -8.62 -11.34 5.32
CA TYR A 116 -9.80 -11.29 6.20
C TYR A 116 -11.12 -11.25 5.43
N GLU A 117 -11.10 -10.68 4.23
CA GLU A 117 -12.25 -10.67 3.32
C GLU A 117 -11.78 -10.95 1.90
N VAL A 118 -12.55 -11.74 1.17
CA VAL A 118 -12.26 -12.11 -0.21
C VAL A 118 -13.54 -11.98 -1.02
N THR A 119 -13.53 -11.07 -1.99
CA THR A 119 -14.61 -10.90 -2.97
C THR A 119 -14.22 -11.51 -4.32
N ASP A 120 -15.07 -11.41 -5.31
CA ASP A 120 -14.74 -11.82 -6.68
C ASP A 120 -13.63 -10.94 -7.28
N ASN A 121 -13.54 -9.66 -6.88
CA ASN A 121 -12.68 -8.65 -7.49
C ASN A 121 -11.44 -8.31 -6.67
N ASP A 122 -11.50 -8.43 -5.35
CA ASP A 122 -10.47 -7.96 -4.43
C ASP A 122 -10.30 -8.83 -3.19
N VAL A 123 -9.26 -8.53 -2.41
CA VAL A 123 -8.93 -9.16 -1.13
C VAL A 123 -8.55 -8.07 -0.13
N LEU A 124 -9.15 -8.10 1.05
CA LEU A 124 -8.73 -7.31 2.20
C LEU A 124 -7.72 -8.10 3.03
N PHE A 125 -6.52 -7.61 3.12
CA PHE A 125 -5.48 -8.09 4.02
C PHE A 125 -5.36 -7.19 5.25
N ILE A 126 -5.10 -7.78 6.40
CA ILE A 126 -4.69 -7.06 7.62
C ILE A 126 -3.38 -7.70 8.08
N PHE A 127 -2.39 -6.88 8.45
CA PHE A 127 -1.16 -7.38 9.02
C PHE A 127 -1.43 -8.15 10.31
N ASP A 128 -0.70 -9.22 10.57
CA ASP A 128 -0.90 -10.03 11.77
C ASP A 128 -0.44 -9.29 13.02
N ASP A 129 0.67 -8.54 12.90
CA ASP A 129 1.29 -7.78 13.97
C ASP A 129 1.34 -6.27 13.67
N TYR A 130 1.68 -5.47 14.67
CA TYR A 130 1.90 -4.04 14.50
C TYR A 130 3.22 -3.80 13.77
N ILE A 131 3.18 -2.91 12.78
CA ILE A 131 4.36 -2.58 11.95
C ILE A 131 5.11 -1.37 12.47
N ALA A 132 4.51 -0.60 13.36
CA ALA A 132 5.07 0.60 13.98
C ALA A 132 4.25 0.96 15.22
N GLU A 133 4.80 1.83 16.07
CA GLU A 133 4.09 2.55 17.13
C GLU A 133 4.07 4.03 16.79
N ARG A 134 2.89 4.65 16.79
CA ARG A 134 2.70 6.05 16.44
C ARG A 134 1.51 6.66 17.17
N PRO A 135 1.50 7.96 17.42
CA PRO A 135 0.28 8.67 17.80
C PRO A 135 -0.68 8.75 16.61
N MET A 136 -1.98 8.86 16.91
CA MET A 136 -2.99 9.17 15.90
C MET A 136 -2.80 10.59 15.37
N ASN A 137 -2.55 11.55 16.28
CA ASN A 137 -2.21 12.93 15.98
C ASN A 137 -1.09 13.40 16.91
N GLU A 138 -0.25 14.33 16.46
CA GLU A 138 0.73 15.00 17.33
C GLU A 138 0.04 15.83 18.43
N LYS A 139 -1.16 16.35 18.15
CA LYS A 139 -1.97 17.13 19.08
C LYS A 139 -3.08 16.27 19.67
N PRO A 140 -3.50 16.50 20.93
CA PRO A 140 -4.60 15.78 21.57
C PRO A 140 -5.96 16.25 21.03
N THR A 141 -6.27 15.90 19.77
CA THR A 141 -7.53 16.22 19.10
C THR A 141 -7.98 15.09 18.18
N ASN A 142 -9.29 14.86 18.11
CA ASN A 142 -9.91 13.97 17.13
C ASN A 142 -10.67 14.75 16.03
N GLU A 143 -10.41 16.05 15.91
CA GLU A 143 -11.06 16.89 14.93
C GLU A 143 -10.75 16.43 13.49
N GLY A 144 -11.80 16.21 12.73
CA GLY A 144 -11.72 15.70 11.36
C GLY A 144 -11.56 14.19 11.25
N GLY A 145 -11.55 13.49 12.40
CA GLY A 145 -11.49 12.02 12.45
C GLY A 145 -10.17 11.45 11.91
N TYR A 146 -10.20 10.15 11.68
CA TYR A 146 -9.04 9.43 11.15
C TYR A 146 -8.56 9.98 9.79
N GLU A 147 -9.47 10.35 8.90
CA GLU A 147 -9.12 10.79 7.54
C GLU A 147 -8.26 12.05 7.49
N LYS A 148 -8.32 12.89 8.55
CA LYS A 148 -7.48 14.09 8.68
C LYS A 148 -6.31 13.90 9.65
N SER A 149 -6.17 12.72 10.25
CA SER A 149 -5.13 12.45 11.23
C SER A 149 -3.71 12.46 10.65
N ASP A 150 -2.73 12.67 11.52
CA ASP A 150 -1.32 12.60 11.15
C ASP A 150 -0.92 11.14 10.86
N LEU A 151 -1.54 10.16 11.52
CA LEU A 151 -1.37 8.75 11.21
C LEU A 151 -1.82 8.41 9.79
N LYS A 152 -2.99 8.91 9.34
CA LYS A 152 -3.47 8.68 7.97
C LYS A 152 -2.52 9.28 6.94
N LYS A 153 -2.00 10.48 7.17
CA LYS A 153 -0.99 11.10 6.30
C LYS A 153 0.28 10.26 6.20
N TRP A 154 0.74 9.70 7.33
CA TRP A 154 1.89 8.80 7.35
C TRP A 154 1.61 7.50 6.59
N ILE A 155 0.42 6.93 6.74
CA ILE A 155 -0.02 5.72 6.00
C ILE A 155 -0.04 5.99 4.50
N ASP A 156 -0.64 7.12 4.06
CA ASP A 156 -0.79 7.45 2.65
C ASP A 156 0.53 7.84 1.97
N SER A 157 1.52 8.26 2.75
CA SER A 157 2.82 8.68 2.24
C SER A 157 3.90 7.64 2.51
N TYR A 158 4.43 7.59 3.71
CA TYR A 158 5.58 6.77 4.07
C TYR A 158 5.28 5.27 3.95
N LEU A 159 4.19 4.80 4.57
CA LEU A 159 3.85 3.39 4.55
C LEU A 159 3.51 2.92 3.12
N TYR A 160 2.69 3.68 2.39
CA TYR A 160 2.36 3.34 0.99
C TYR A 160 3.63 3.20 0.14
N ASN A 161 4.61 4.10 0.31
CA ASN A 161 5.88 4.04 -0.42
C ASN A 161 6.80 2.90 0.02
N SER A 162 6.57 2.32 1.20
CA SER A 162 7.31 1.16 1.69
C SER A 162 6.85 -0.16 1.07
N PHE A 163 5.63 -0.24 0.56
CA PHE A 163 5.14 -1.45 -0.11
C PHE A 163 5.94 -1.79 -1.37
N PRO A 164 6.09 -3.11 -1.68
CA PRO A 164 6.60 -3.56 -2.97
C PRO A 164 5.79 -2.99 -4.13
N LEU A 165 6.46 -2.67 -5.24
CA LEU A 165 5.81 -2.07 -6.40
C LEU A 165 4.62 -2.89 -6.90
N GLU A 166 4.75 -4.21 -6.93
CA GLU A 166 3.69 -5.11 -7.36
C GLU A 166 2.42 -4.98 -6.52
N LEU A 167 2.55 -4.86 -5.20
CA LEU A 167 1.41 -4.60 -4.32
C LEU A 167 0.87 -3.20 -4.48
N LYS A 168 1.73 -2.17 -4.57
CA LYS A 168 1.30 -0.78 -4.77
C LYS A 168 0.39 -0.61 -5.98
N THR A 169 0.68 -1.31 -7.08
CA THR A 169 -0.15 -1.23 -8.31
C THR A 169 -1.52 -1.87 -8.15
N ARG A 170 -1.72 -2.68 -7.11
CA ARG A 170 -2.97 -3.39 -6.82
C ARG A 170 -3.73 -2.82 -5.64
N ILE A 171 -3.07 -2.06 -4.76
CA ILE A 171 -3.70 -1.46 -3.59
C ILE A 171 -4.74 -0.43 -4.02
N ILE A 172 -6.00 -0.63 -3.63
CA ILE A 172 -7.12 0.29 -3.85
C ILE A 172 -7.57 0.97 -2.57
N GLU A 173 -7.15 0.43 -1.42
CA GLU A 173 -7.39 1.01 -0.10
C GLU A 173 -6.21 0.67 0.81
N LEU A 174 -5.74 1.64 1.59
CA LEU A 174 -4.74 1.46 2.64
C LEU A 174 -5.15 2.28 3.86
N THR A 175 -5.37 1.61 4.98
CA THR A 175 -5.97 2.19 6.18
C THR A 175 -5.56 1.41 7.44
N ILE A 176 -6.19 1.69 8.58
CA ILE A 176 -6.26 0.80 9.73
C ILE A 176 -7.71 0.31 9.91
N PRO A 177 -7.95 -0.84 10.57
CA PRO A 177 -9.30 -1.37 10.74
C PRO A 177 -10.21 -0.48 11.58
N THR A 178 -11.52 -0.68 11.44
CA THR A 178 -12.55 -0.04 12.25
C THR A 178 -12.92 -0.87 13.49
N VAL A 179 -13.63 -0.26 14.43
CA VAL A 179 -14.28 -0.96 15.56
C VAL A 179 -15.22 -2.02 15.01
N GLY A 180 -16.06 -1.67 14.03
CA GLY A 180 -16.99 -2.62 13.39
C GLY A 180 -16.26 -3.84 12.85
N GLN A 181 -15.22 -3.64 12.05
CA GLN A 181 -14.45 -4.73 11.44
C GLN A 181 -13.79 -5.65 12.48
N VAL A 182 -13.26 -5.11 13.56
CA VAL A 182 -12.46 -5.87 14.53
C VAL A 182 -13.31 -6.40 15.69
N VAL A 183 -14.06 -5.54 16.36
CA VAL A 183 -14.78 -5.89 17.59
C VAL A 183 -16.24 -6.22 17.30
N GLY A 184 -16.83 -5.56 16.32
CA GLY A 184 -18.26 -5.59 16.04
C GLY A 184 -19.01 -4.54 16.86
N TRP A 185 -20.30 -4.43 16.61
CA TRP A 185 -21.18 -3.45 17.24
C TRP A 185 -22.22 -4.10 18.19
N ASP A 186 -21.85 -5.21 18.86
CA ASP A 186 -22.77 -5.89 19.78
C ASP A 186 -22.81 -5.20 21.15
N ASP A 187 -21.70 -4.54 21.57
CA ASP A 187 -21.58 -3.89 22.86
C ASP A 187 -22.22 -2.50 22.84
N GLU A 188 -23.12 -2.23 23.78
CA GLU A 188 -23.80 -0.94 23.91
C GLU A 188 -22.86 0.19 24.33
N TRP A 189 -21.77 -0.13 25.04
CA TRP A 189 -20.75 0.84 25.39
C TRP A 189 -20.02 1.32 24.14
N ASP A 190 -19.61 0.42 23.24
CA ASP A 190 -18.95 0.75 21.96
C ASP A 190 -19.85 1.64 21.11
N LYS A 191 -21.13 1.26 20.95
CA LYS A 191 -22.14 2.05 20.20
C LYS A 191 -22.34 3.45 20.79
N SER A 192 -22.29 3.59 22.11
CA SER A 192 -22.52 4.88 22.77
C SER A 192 -21.30 5.80 22.61
N HIS A 193 -20.07 5.27 22.63
CA HIS A 193 -18.85 6.07 22.75
C HIS A 193 -18.16 6.39 21.43
N PHE A 194 -18.27 5.51 20.44
CA PHE A 194 -17.59 5.70 19.16
C PHE A 194 -18.51 6.16 18.03
N GLU A 195 -17.95 6.94 17.11
CA GLU A 195 -18.64 7.25 15.85
C GLU A 195 -18.83 5.95 15.04
N PRO A 196 -20.04 5.68 14.52
CA PRO A 196 -20.31 4.48 13.76
C PRO A 196 -19.55 4.51 12.43
N ASP A 197 -19.12 3.32 12.00
CA ASP A 197 -18.40 3.13 10.73
C ASP A 197 -19.24 2.40 9.66
N GLY A 198 -20.34 1.76 10.08
CA GLY A 198 -21.18 1.00 9.17
C GLY A 198 -20.62 -0.38 8.77
N ASP A 199 -19.46 -0.76 9.31
CA ASP A 199 -18.81 -2.02 9.00
C ASP A 199 -19.38 -3.17 9.84
N GLU A 200 -19.42 -4.37 9.26
CA GLU A 200 -19.70 -5.61 9.98
C GLU A 200 -18.40 -6.26 10.46
N GLN A 201 -18.51 -7.01 11.55
CA GLN A 201 -17.36 -7.74 12.09
C GLN A 201 -16.85 -8.79 11.11
N LEU A 202 -15.56 -8.69 10.78
CA LEU A 202 -14.88 -9.64 9.92
C LEU A 202 -14.95 -11.06 10.55
N PRO A 203 -15.27 -12.10 9.76
CA PRO A 203 -15.50 -13.45 10.31
C PRO A 203 -14.36 -13.98 11.17
N LEU A 204 -13.11 -13.78 10.78
CA LEU A 204 -11.96 -14.22 11.56
C LEU A 204 -11.80 -13.42 12.87
N MET A 205 -12.26 -12.16 12.93
CA MET A 205 -12.20 -11.30 14.11
C MET A 205 -13.22 -11.69 15.19
N LYS A 206 -14.18 -12.58 14.90
CA LYS A 206 -15.05 -13.19 15.91
C LYS A 206 -14.24 -13.98 16.93
N ASN A 207 -13.11 -14.55 16.53
CA ASN A 207 -12.13 -15.09 17.48
C ASN A 207 -11.29 -13.93 18.06
N ARG A 208 -11.45 -13.69 19.35
CA ARG A 208 -10.74 -12.59 20.05
C ARG A 208 -9.22 -12.63 19.93
N ARG A 209 -8.63 -13.82 19.78
CA ARG A 209 -7.16 -13.95 19.57
C ARG A 209 -6.69 -13.24 18.31
N ASN A 210 -7.51 -13.21 17.26
CA ASN A 210 -7.16 -12.56 16.00
C ASN A 210 -7.23 -11.02 16.08
N ARG A 211 -7.83 -10.47 17.13
CA ARG A 211 -7.90 -9.02 17.38
C ARG A 211 -6.64 -8.50 18.02
N VAL A 212 -5.92 -9.35 18.76
CA VAL A 212 -4.68 -9.02 19.48
C VAL A 212 -3.50 -9.13 18.51
N ALA A 213 -2.58 -8.18 18.58
CA ALA A 213 -1.36 -8.15 17.81
C ALA A 213 -0.17 -7.80 18.72
N TYR A 214 1.03 -7.96 18.19
CA TYR A 214 2.27 -7.79 18.94
C TYR A 214 3.15 -6.74 18.26
N PHE A 215 3.95 -6.04 19.06
CA PHE A 215 5.05 -5.21 18.61
C PHE A 215 6.33 -5.66 19.33
N ASN A 216 7.38 -5.99 18.55
CA ASN A 216 8.64 -6.53 19.10
C ASN A 216 8.46 -7.74 20.05
N ASN A 217 7.51 -8.62 19.74
CA ASN A 217 7.11 -9.79 20.54
C ASN A 217 6.41 -9.47 21.89
N GLU A 218 6.04 -8.23 22.12
CA GLU A 218 5.22 -7.83 23.26
C GLU A 218 3.78 -7.56 22.82
N CYS A 219 2.83 -7.99 23.64
CA CYS A 219 1.41 -7.71 23.38
C CYS A 219 1.17 -6.22 23.61
N GLU A 220 0.77 -5.52 22.57
CA GLU A 220 0.51 -4.10 22.60
C GLU A 220 -0.95 -3.75 22.31
N TRP A 221 -1.29 -2.50 22.57
CA TRP A 221 -2.56 -1.90 22.19
C TRP A 221 -2.41 -1.28 20.81
N GLY A 222 -3.46 -1.35 20.00
CA GLY A 222 -3.40 -0.83 18.65
C GLY A 222 -4.55 0.05 18.28
N TRP A 223 -4.28 1.05 17.46
CA TRP A 223 -5.27 1.99 16.96
C TRP A 223 -6.32 1.33 16.09
N LEU A 224 -7.57 1.77 16.29
CA LEU A 224 -8.68 1.64 15.37
C LEU A 224 -9.07 3.03 14.84
N ARG A 225 -9.74 3.08 13.69
CA ARG A 225 -9.96 4.35 12.98
C ARG A 225 -11.09 5.22 13.55
N ASN A 226 -11.94 4.66 14.42
CA ASN A 226 -13.10 5.37 14.96
C ASN A 226 -12.70 6.44 15.97
N ALA A 227 -13.14 7.67 15.73
CA ALA A 227 -13.06 8.72 16.74
C ALA A 227 -14.10 8.49 17.83
N MET A 228 -13.80 8.96 19.03
CA MET A 228 -14.83 9.10 20.06
C MET A 228 -15.82 10.18 19.68
N LYS A 229 -17.09 9.97 20.06
CA LYS A 229 -18.11 11.01 19.95
C LYS A 229 -17.76 12.21 20.81
N LYS A 230 -18.04 13.40 20.29
CA LYS A 230 -17.64 14.68 20.91
C LYS A 230 -18.15 14.86 22.33
N GLU A 231 -19.30 14.28 22.66
CA GLU A 231 -19.89 14.33 24.00
C GLU A 231 -19.07 13.63 25.07
N TYR A 232 -18.20 12.69 24.68
CA TYR A 232 -17.31 11.96 25.60
C TYR A 232 -15.88 12.48 25.53
N SER A 233 -15.38 12.76 24.33
CA SER A 233 -14.01 13.27 24.17
C SER A 233 -13.83 13.96 22.82
N SER A 234 -13.17 15.12 22.83
CA SER A 234 -12.71 15.82 21.62
C SER A 234 -11.29 15.41 21.20
N ALA A 235 -10.69 14.43 21.89
CA ALA A 235 -9.29 14.03 21.68
C ALA A 235 -9.08 12.50 21.62
N GLY A 236 -10.14 11.71 21.74
CA GLY A 236 -10.03 10.26 21.83
C GLY A 236 -10.25 9.54 20.50
N PHE A 237 -9.51 8.44 20.30
CA PHE A 237 -9.74 7.46 19.25
C PHE A 237 -9.84 6.06 19.85
N ALA A 238 -10.56 5.18 19.17
CA ALA A 238 -10.68 3.78 19.52
C ALA A 238 -9.33 3.06 19.38
N ARG A 239 -9.13 2.07 20.24
CA ARG A 239 -8.02 1.12 20.19
C ARG A 239 -8.49 -0.28 20.57
N VAL A 240 -7.76 -1.30 20.16
CA VAL A 240 -7.92 -2.66 20.68
C VAL A 240 -7.02 -2.84 21.89
N TYR A 241 -7.60 -3.34 22.95
CA TYR A 241 -6.87 -3.71 24.16
C TYR A 241 -6.24 -5.13 24.02
N GLY A 242 -5.23 -5.44 24.84
CA GLY A 242 -4.54 -6.73 24.81
C GLY A 242 -5.43 -7.98 25.06
N ASN A 243 -6.67 -7.79 25.48
CA ASN A 243 -7.68 -8.86 25.60
C ASN A 243 -8.67 -8.92 24.42
N GLY A 244 -8.47 -8.08 23.39
CA GLY A 244 -9.28 -8.05 22.17
C GLY A 244 -10.65 -7.36 22.29
N ILE A 245 -10.84 -6.47 23.30
CA ILE A 245 -11.99 -5.56 23.38
C ILE A 245 -11.63 -4.17 22.87
N ALA A 246 -12.62 -3.38 22.50
CA ALA A 246 -12.42 -1.96 22.22
C ALA A 246 -12.24 -1.17 23.52
N ASP A 247 -11.45 -0.12 23.41
CA ASP A 247 -11.22 0.89 24.43
C ASP A 247 -10.79 2.17 23.70
N TYR A 248 -10.42 3.23 24.42
CA TYR A 248 -9.97 4.47 23.80
C TYR A 248 -8.70 5.03 24.43
N SER A 249 -8.05 5.92 23.71
CA SER A 249 -6.95 6.73 24.23
C SER A 249 -6.92 8.10 23.57
N GLY A 250 -6.13 9.00 24.18
CA GLY A 250 -5.87 10.31 23.61
C GLY A 250 -5.10 10.20 22.29
N ALA A 251 -5.46 11.02 21.33
CA ALA A 251 -4.87 11.00 20.00
C ALA A 251 -3.34 11.18 19.97
N SER A 252 -2.78 11.83 20.99
CA SER A 252 -1.33 12.07 21.12
C SER A 252 -0.56 10.94 21.82
N ASP A 253 -1.25 9.93 22.31
CA ASP A 253 -0.61 8.74 22.85
C ASP A 253 -0.07 7.87 21.70
N SER A 254 1.01 7.11 21.94
CA SER A 254 1.60 6.23 20.93
C SER A 254 1.15 4.79 21.14
N TYR A 255 0.59 4.17 20.11
CA TYR A 255 0.15 2.77 20.10
C TYR A 255 0.47 2.08 18.80
N GLY A 256 0.32 0.77 18.80
CA GLY A 256 0.57 -0.09 17.66
C GLY A 256 -0.28 0.29 16.43
N VAL A 257 0.35 0.32 15.28
CA VAL A 257 -0.29 0.53 13.98
C VAL A 257 -0.36 -0.80 13.25
N ARG A 258 -1.58 -1.30 13.04
CA ARG A 258 -1.88 -2.54 12.34
C ARG A 258 -2.64 -2.22 11.05
N PRO A 259 -1.95 -1.97 9.93
CA PRO A 259 -2.61 -1.58 8.70
C PRO A 259 -3.47 -2.69 8.10
N ALA A 260 -4.52 -2.25 7.41
CA ALA A 260 -5.32 -3.03 6.50
C ALA A 260 -5.14 -2.48 5.08
N PHE A 261 -5.05 -3.36 4.09
CA PHE A 261 -4.95 -2.96 2.69
C PHE A 261 -5.79 -3.87 1.81
N ARG A 262 -6.49 -3.26 0.85
CA ARG A 262 -7.32 -3.97 -0.12
C ARG A 262 -6.63 -3.96 -1.47
N VAL A 263 -6.50 -5.14 -2.07
CA VAL A 263 -5.84 -5.32 -3.36
C VAL A 263 -6.79 -5.90 -4.39
N VAL A 264 -6.73 -5.42 -5.63
CA VAL A 264 -7.45 -6.02 -6.75
C VAL A 264 -6.84 -7.36 -7.13
N LYS A 265 -7.68 -8.38 -7.41
CA LYS A 265 -7.23 -9.70 -7.88
C LYS A 265 -6.68 -9.64 -9.30
N LYS A 266 -7.27 -8.82 -10.15
CA LYS A 266 -6.86 -8.62 -11.54
C LYS A 266 -6.54 -7.17 -11.77
N LEU A 267 -5.37 -6.89 -12.33
CA LEU A 267 -5.08 -5.57 -12.86
C LEU A 267 -5.94 -5.38 -14.13
N SER A 268 -6.72 -4.31 -14.17
CA SER A 268 -7.34 -3.88 -15.43
C SER A 268 -6.20 -3.53 -16.39
N LEU A 269 -6.08 -4.29 -17.48
CA LEU A 269 -5.14 -4.03 -18.57
C LEU A 269 -5.54 -2.75 -19.31
#